data_6b2b1dc799acf593804f563bae599fab
#
_entry.id   6b2b1dc799acf593804f563bae599fab
#
_cell.length_a   1.000
_cell.length_b   1.000
_cell.length_c   1.000
_cell.angle_alpha   90.00
_cell.angle_beta   90.00
_cell.angle_gamma   90.00
#
_symmetry.space_group_name_H-M   'P 1'
#
loop_
_entity.id
_entity.type
_entity.pdbx_description
1 polymer ?
#
loop_
_entity_poly.entity_id
_entity_poly.type
_entity_poly.pdbx_seq_one_letter_code
_entity_poly.pdbx_strand_id
1 'polypeptide(L)'
;MTTLIKYIKSFTLFELMKGLKLTITYFFKPKVTLNYPNQKGPISPRFRGEHALRRYPNGEERCIACKLCEAVCPAQAITIEAEPKPDGSRRTTRYDIDMTKCIYCGLCEEACPVSYTHLRAHET
;
A
#
# COMPACT_ATOMS: atom_id res chain seq x y z
N MET A 1 -46.52 18.72 29.06
CA MET A 1 -45.85 19.87 28.37
C MET A 1 -44.69 19.49 27.49
N THR A 2 -43.91 18.47 27.82
CA THR A 2 -42.73 17.98 27.06
C THR A 2 -43.08 17.30 25.72
N THR A 3 -44.18 16.58 25.64
CA THR A 3 -44.61 15.87 24.41
C THR A 3 -45.09 16.83 23.30
N LEU A 4 -45.86 17.85 23.67
CA LEU A 4 -46.33 18.85 22.74
C LEU A 4 -45.18 19.63 22.07
N ILE A 5 -44.17 20.00 22.83
CA ILE A 5 -42.95 20.66 22.35
C ILE A 5 -42.18 19.77 21.37
N LYS A 6 -42.17 18.45 21.59
CA LYS A 6 -41.52 17.45 20.70
C LYS A 6 -42.25 17.37 19.36
N TYR A 7 -43.57 17.36 19.35
CA TYR A 7 -44.39 17.38 18.12
C TYR A 7 -44.25 18.69 17.34
N ILE A 8 -44.23 19.83 18.02
CA ILE A 8 -44.01 21.13 17.39
C ILE A 8 -42.63 21.21 16.74
N LYS A 9 -41.55 20.75 17.41
CA LYS A 9 -40.20 20.68 16.87
C LYS A 9 -40.10 19.74 15.67
N SER A 10 -40.79 18.62 15.68
CA SER A 10 -40.84 17.68 14.55
C SER A 10 -41.57 18.26 13.36
N PHE A 11 -42.67 18.97 13.59
CA PHE A 11 -43.48 19.61 12.52
C PHE A 11 -42.78 20.82 11.88
N THR A 12 -41.99 21.58 12.66
CA THR A 12 -41.23 22.75 12.15
C THR A 12 -39.92 22.36 11.46
N LEU A 13 -39.62 21.07 11.28
CA LEU A 13 -38.38 20.57 10.63
C LEU A 13 -37.08 21.20 11.18
N PHE A 14 -37.11 21.61 12.46
CA PHE A 14 -36.01 22.31 13.11
C PHE A 14 -34.70 21.50 13.09
N GLU A 15 -34.80 20.18 13.20
CA GLU A 15 -33.66 19.27 13.10
C GLU A 15 -33.06 19.28 11.68
N LEU A 16 -33.93 19.36 10.66
CA LEU A 16 -33.49 19.47 9.25
C LEU A 16 -32.73 20.79 9.00
N MET A 17 -33.24 21.90 9.55
CA MET A 17 -32.57 23.20 9.45
C MET A 17 -31.19 23.20 10.13
N LYS A 18 -31.05 22.51 11.28
CA LYS A 18 -29.76 22.31 11.94
C LYS A 18 -28.80 21.48 11.06
N GLY A 19 -29.27 20.39 10.49
CA GLY A 19 -28.50 19.58 9.54
C GLY A 19 -28.05 20.39 8.32
N LEU A 20 -28.96 21.16 7.74
CA LEU A 20 -28.66 22.04 6.61
C LEU A 20 -27.59 23.08 6.96
N LYS A 21 -27.69 23.72 8.13
CA LYS A 21 -26.67 24.67 8.62
C LYS A 21 -25.30 23.98 8.75
N LEU A 22 -25.26 22.75 9.24
CA LEU A 22 -24.01 21.98 9.39
C LEU A 22 -23.39 21.71 8.01
N THR A 23 -24.16 21.21 7.07
CA THR A 23 -23.66 20.89 5.71
C THR A 23 -23.18 22.13 4.97
N ILE A 24 -23.91 23.26 5.05
CA ILE A 24 -23.49 24.53 4.48
C ILE A 24 -22.17 25.02 5.10
N THR A 25 -22.02 24.89 6.41
CA THR A 25 -20.77 25.26 7.09
C THR A 25 -19.58 24.42 6.57
N TYR A 26 -19.76 23.12 6.35
CA TYR A 26 -18.72 22.26 5.79
C TYR A 26 -18.47 22.51 4.30
N PHE A 27 -19.46 22.94 3.56
CA PHE A 27 -19.30 23.31 2.16
C PHE A 27 -18.29 24.44 1.95
N PHE A 28 -18.26 25.42 2.85
CA PHE A 28 -17.32 26.56 2.80
C PHE A 28 -15.97 26.30 3.50
N LYS A 29 -15.80 25.14 4.16
CA LYS A 29 -14.50 24.76 4.74
C LYS A 29 -13.52 24.29 3.67
N PRO A 30 -12.20 24.46 3.89
CA PRO A 30 -11.18 23.90 3.00
C PRO A 30 -11.36 22.38 2.89
N LYS A 31 -11.20 21.86 1.67
CA LYS A 31 -11.32 20.42 1.40
C LYS A 31 -10.20 19.65 2.09
N VAL A 32 -10.54 18.59 2.80
CA VAL A 32 -9.58 17.66 3.44
C VAL A 32 -9.16 16.55 2.48
N THR A 33 -9.93 16.32 1.41
CA THR A 33 -9.67 15.29 0.41
C THR A 33 -8.47 15.65 -0.46
N LEU A 34 -7.61 14.66 -0.70
CA LEU A 34 -6.49 14.77 -1.62
C LEU A 34 -6.94 14.46 -3.05
N ASN A 35 -6.44 15.23 -4.02
CA ASN A 35 -6.73 15.01 -5.43
C ASN A 35 -5.69 14.05 -6.04
N TYR A 36 -5.84 12.76 -5.76
CA TYR A 36 -5.00 11.71 -6.34
C TYR A 36 -5.30 11.58 -7.86
N PRO A 37 -4.31 11.43 -8.76
CA PRO A 37 -2.88 11.22 -8.50
C PRO A 37 -2.03 12.50 -8.38
N ASN A 38 -2.62 13.70 -8.57
CA ASN A 38 -1.89 14.96 -8.60
C ASN A 38 -1.31 15.35 -7.22
N GLN A 39 -2.01 14.98 -6.16
CA GLN A 39 -1.58 15.18 -4.79
C GLN A 39 -1.47 13.82 -4.10
N LYS A 40 -0.25 13.44 -3.71
CA LYS A 40 0.02 12.24 -2.93
C LYS A 40 0.00 12.57 -1.44
N GLY A 41 -0.66 11.73 -0.66
CA GLY A 41 -0.64 11.83 0.80
C GLY A 41 0.70 11.40 1.40
N PRO A 42 0.99 11.76 2.65
CA PRO A 42 2.16 11.27 3.35
C PRO A 42 2.04 9.76 3.56
N ILE A 43 3.08 9.03 3.13
CA ILE A 43 3.15 7.57 3.27
C ILE A 43 3.80 7.24 4.61
N SER A 44 3.20 6.30 5.35
CA SER A 44 3.78 5.81 6.60
C SER A 44 5.14 5.12 6.35
N PRO A 45 6.15 5.27 7.24
CA PRO A 45 7.41 4.51 7.16
C PRO A 45 7.23 2.98 7.20
N ARG A 46 6.09 2.52 7.72
CA ARG A 46 5.72 1.10 7.80
C ARG A 46 4.83 0.65 6.63
N PHE A 47 4.66 1.49 5.62
CA PHE A 47 3.82 1.13 4.48
C PHE A 47 4.42 -0.05 3.72
N ARG A 48 3.59 -1.06 3.48
CA ARG A 48 3.92 -2.25 2.68
C ARG A 48 3.08 -2.21 1.42
N GLY A 49 3.71 -1.91 0.31
CA GLY A 49 3.07 -1.84 -0.99
C GLY A 49 3.55 -2.95 -1.92
N GLU A 50 3.29 -2.79 -3.20
CA GLU A 50 3.72 -3.71 -4.24
C GLU A 50 5.26 -3.80 -4.29
N HIS A 51 5.78 -5.03 -4.39
CA HIS A 51 7.21 -5.29 -4.36
C HIS A 51 7.85 -5.07 -5.73
N ALA A 52 9.04 -4.46 -5.74
CA ALA A 52 9.87 -4.35 -6.93
C ALA A 52 11.33 -4.68 -6.61
N LEU A 53 11.99 -5.38 -7.55
CA LEU A 53 13.42 -5.63 -7.47
C LEU A 53 14.20 -4.37 -7.81
N ARG A 54 15.13 -3.99 -6.96
CA ARG A 54 16.02 -2.86 -7.21
C ARG A 54 17.20 -3.27 -8.07
N ARG A 55 17.66 -2.31 -8.85
CA ARG A 55 18.89 -2.42 -9.66
C ARG A 55 19.98 -1.50 -9.11
N TYR A 56 21.21 -1.80 -9.44
CA TYR A 56 22.34 -0.88 -9.25
C TYR A 56 22.25 0.30 -10.24
N PRO A 57 22.97 1.42 -9.98
CA PRO A 57 23.00 2.55 -10.92
C PRO A 57 23.53 2.19 -12.33
N ASN A 58 24.34 1.14 -12.44
CA ASN A 58 24.85 0.58 -13.70
C ASN A 58 23.81 -0.28 -14.44
N GLY A 59 22.59 -0.45 -13.89
CA GLY A 59 21.52 -1.26 -14.47
C GLY A 59 21.54 -2.74 -14.12
N GLU A 60 22.60 -3.23 -13.46
CA GLU A 60 22.68 -4.63 -13.03
C GLU A 60 21.69 -4.97 -11.94
N GLU A 61 21.26 -6.22 -11.92
CA GLU A 61 20.35 -6.72 -10.90
C GLU A 61 21.08 -6.95 -9.56
N ARG A 62 20.48 -6.52 -8.48
CA ARG A 62 20.98 -6.81 -7.13
C ARG A 62 20.65 -8.22 -6.67
N CYS A 63 19.66 -8.85 -7.30
CA CYS A 63 19.18 -10.17 -6.94
C CYS A 63 20.19 -11.25 -7.28
N ILE A 64 20.59 -12.05 -6.31
CA ILE A 64 21.49 -13.20 -6.48
C ILE A 64 20.71 -14.53 -6.59
N ALA A 65 19.40 -14.48 -6.72
CA ALA A 65 18.53 -15.65 -6.82
C ALA A 65 18.75 -16.71 -5.72
N CYS A 66 18.92 -16.27 -4.47
CA CYS A 66 19.16 -17.17 -3.33
C CYS A 66 17.90 -17.96 -2.90
N LYS A 67 16.72 -17.59 -3.39
CA LYS A 67 15.41 -18.22 -3.10
C LYS A 67 14.93 -18.17 -1.65
N LEU A 68 15.59 -17.43 -0.77
CA LEU A 68 15.16 -17.31 0.63
C LEU A 68 13.79 -16.63 0.76
N CYS A 69 13.49 -15.63 -0.07
CA CYS A 69 12.19 -14.97 -0.06
C CYS A 69 11.05 -15.90 -0.54
N GLU A 70 11.33 -16.83 -1.47
CA GLU A 70 10.41 -17.88 -1.87
C GLU A 70 10.14 -18.86 -0.72
N ALA A 71 11.20 -19.31 -0.03
CA ALA A 71 11.11 -20.26 1.07
C ALA A 71 10.37 -19.69 2.30
N VAL A 72 10.57 -18.41 2.62
CA VAL A 72 9.95 -17.78 3.81
C VAL A 72 8.52 -17.30 3.55
N CYS A 73 8.07 -17.27 2.31
CA CYS A 73 6.74 -16.77 1.97
C CYS A 73 5.62 -17.66 2.52
N PRO A 74 4.81 -17.23 3.50
CA PRO A 74 3.77 -18.06 4.08
C PRO A 74 2.64 -18.37 3.10
N ALA A 75 2.43 -17.49 2.13
CA ALA A 75 1.41 -17.63 1.09
C ALA A 75 1.92 -18.37 -0.16
N GLN A 76 3.22 -18.75 -0.21
CA GLN A 76 3.85 -19.35 -1.39
C GLN A 76 3.56 -18.59 -2.69
N ALA A 77 3.59 -17.26 -2.60
CA ALA A 77 3.25 -16.36 -3.69
C ALA A 77 4.44 -16.03 -4.60
N ILE A 78 5.66 -16.43 -4.24
CA ILE A 78 6.88 -16.06 -4.95
C ILE A 78 7.45 -17.27 -5.68
N THR A 79 7.79 -17.10 -6.95
CA THR A 79 8.47 -18.11 -7.77
C THR A 79 9.74 -17.50 -8.39
N ILE A 80 10.89 -18.16 -8.21
CA ILE A 80 12.18 -17.67 -8.66
C ILE A 80 12.86 -18.73 -9.50
N GLU A 81 13.27 -18.35 -10.72
CA GLU A 81 14.15 -19.14 -11.58
C GLU A 81 15.53 -18.47 -11.68
N ALA A 82 16.56 -19.25 -11.64
CA ALA A 82 17.94 -18.79 -11.63
C ALA A 82 18.79 -19.49 -12.68
N GLU A 83 19.66 -18.75 -13.34
CA GLU A 83 20.67 -19.28 -14.24
C GLU A 83 22.07 -18.95 -13.75
N PRO A 84 23.05 -19.85 -13.98
CA PRO A 84 24.46 -19.54 -13.74
C PRO A 84 24.98 -18.54 -14.76
N LYS A 85 25.74 -17.55 -14.30
CA LYS A 85 26.52 -16.66 -15.16
C LYS A 85 27.85 -17.33 -15.52
N PRO A 86 28.54 -16.87 -16.62
CA PRO A 86 29.87 -17.39 -16.98
C PRO A 86 30.92 -17.21 -15.91
N ASP A 87 30.77 -16.25 -15.03
CA ASP A 87 31.63 -15.93 -13.89
C ASP A 87 31.38 -16.83 -12.63
N GLY A 88 30.48 -17.82 -12.74
CA GLY A 88 30.08 -18.70 -11.64
C GLY A 88 29.07 -18.11 -10.69
N SER A 89 28.70 -16.84 -10.83
CA SER A 89 27.61 -16.22 -10.05
C SER A 89 26.25 -16.64 -10.59
N ARG A 90 25.20 -16.38 -9.81
CA ARG A 90 23.80 -16.63 -10.22
C ARG A 90 23.14 -15.33 -10.60
N ARG A 91 22.27 -15.38 -11.61
CA ARG A 91 21.35 -14.31 -11.92
C ARG A 91 19.91 -14.83 -11.91
N THR A 92 18.97 -13.93 -11.69
CA THR A 92 17.54 -14.21 -11.74
C THR A 92 17.08 -14.10 -13.19
N THR A 93 16.53 -15.17 -13.74
CA THR A 93 15.87 -15.15 -15.06
C THR A 93 14.40 -14.83 -14.95
N ARG A 94 13.78 -15.30 -13.86
CA ARG A 94 12.37 -15.07 -13.59
C ARG A 94 12.14 -14.80 -12.11
N TYR A 95 11.39 -13.77 -11.82
CA TYR A 95 10.96 -13.41 -10.47
C TYR A 95 9.50 -12.99 -10.51
N ASP A 96 8.62 -13.89 -10.16
CA ASP A 96 7.18 -13.66 -10.17
C ASP A 96 6.63 -13.62 -8.77
N ILE A 97 5.74 -12.66 -8.52
CA ILE A 97 4.94 -12.59 -7.31
C ILE A 97 3.47 -12.66 -7.71
N ASP A 98 2.77 -13.70 -7.24
CA ASP A 98 1.33 -13.80 -7.40
C ASP A 98 0.64 -12.83 -6.43
N MET A 99 0.22 -11.67 -6.94
CA MET A 99 -0.39 -10.62 -6.14
C MET A 99 -1.76 -11.01 -5.56
N THR A 100 -2.39 -12.04 -6.12
CA THR A 100 -3.66 -12.56 -5.59
C THR A 100 -3.48 -13.39 -4.33
N LYS A 101 -2.30 -13.98 -4.16
CA LYS A 101 -1.91 -14.77 -2.97
C LYS A 101 -1.15 -13.94 -1.95
N CYS A 102 -0.45 -12.92 -2.40
CA CYS A 102 0.40 -12.09 -1.54
C CYS A 102 -0.41 -11.36 -0.47
N ILE A 103 -0.05 -11.55 0.80
CA ILE A 103 -0.69 -10.90 1.96
C ILE A 103 0.08 -9.65 2.44
N TYR A 104 1.06 -9.20 1.70
CA TYR A 104 1.88 -8.02 2.02
C TYR A 104 2.52 -8.05 3.42
N CYS A 105 2.93 -9.21 3.89
CA CYS A 105 3.51 -9.38 5.24
C CYS A 105 4.92 -8.80 5.40
N GLY A 106 5.68 -8.64 4.29
CA GLY A 106 7.04 -8.10 4.28
C GLY A 106 8.15 -9.08 4.69
N LEU A 107 7.83 -10.34 5.02
CA LEU A 107 8.84 -11.34 5.42
C LEU A 107 9.89 -11.62 4.34
N CYS A 108 9.50 -11.50 3.07
CA CYS A 108 10.42 -11.66 1.94
C CYS A 108 11.51 -10.56 1.90
N GLU A 109 11.15 -9.34 2.33
CA GLU A 109 12.10 -8.23 2.44
C GLU A 109 13.07 -8.45 3.62
N GLU A 110 12.56 -8.89 4.77
CA GLU A 110 13.35 -9.17 5.95
C GLU A 110 14.33 -10.35 5.76
N ALA A 111 13.91 -11.38 5.01
CA ALA A 111 14.73 -12.55 4.73
C ALA A 111 15.80 -12.32 3.64
N CYS A 112 15.81 -11.19 2.96
CA CYS A 112 16.72 -10.93 1.86
C CYS A 112 18.15 -10.66 2.37
N PRO A 113 19.17 -11.51 2.05
CA PRO A 113 20.53 -11.37 2.58
C PRO A 113 21.32 -10.23 1.92
N VAL A 114 20.90 -9.78 0.76
CA VAL A 114 21.58 -8.71 -0.01
C VAL A 114 21.15 -7.33 0.46
N SER A 115 20.57 -7.22 1.64
CA SER A 115 19.95 -6.04 2.23
C SER A 115 18.50 -5.83 1.78
N TYR A 116 17.65 -5.47 2.73
CA TYR A 116 16.26 -5.01 2.49
C TYR A 116 16.13 -3.81 1.55
N THR A 117 17.22 -3.40 0.91
CA THR A 117 17.23 -2.44 -0.20
C THR A 117 16.96 -3.08 -1.55
N HIS A 118 16.82 -4.39 -1.62
CA HIS A 118 16.65 -5.17 -2.84
C HIS A 118 15.17 -5.33 -3.25
N LEU A 119 14.32 -5.59 -2.28
CA LEU A 119 12.87 -5.53 -2.42
C LEU A 119 12.37 -4.25 -1.77
N ARG A 120 11.63 -3.46 -2.46
CA ARG A 120 10.99 -2.25 -1.91
C ARG A 120 9.55 -2.18 -2.35
N ALA A 121 8.69 -1.74 -1.43
CA ALA A 121 7.34 -1.38 -1.79
C ALA A 121 7.36 -0.26 -2.84
N HIS A 122 6.73 -0.49 -3.99
CA HIS A 122 6.49 0.54 -4.98
C HIS A 122 5.45 1.51 -4.45
N GLU A 123 5.83 2.76 -4.39
CA GLU A 123 4.88 3.84 -4.20
C GLU A 123 4.22 4.10 -5.56
N THR A 124 2.99 3.67 -5.69
CA THR A 124 2.16 4.01 -6.85
C THR A 124 1.65 5.44 -6.77
#